data_878e72b55f2b5fe0605111e098df5e22
#
_entry.id   878e72b55f2b5fe0605111e098df5e22
#
_cell.length_a   1.000
_cell.length_b   1.000
_cell.length_c   1.000
_cell.angle_alpha   90.00
_cell.angle_beta   90.00
_cell.angle_gamma   90.00
#
_symmetry.space_group_name_H-M   'P 1'
#
loop_
_entity.id
_entity.type
_entity.pdbx_description
1 polymer ?
#
loop_
_entity_poly.entity_id
_entity_poly.type
_entity_poly.pdbx_seq_one_letter_code
_entity_poly.pdbx_strand_id
1 'polypeptide(L)'
;MNKWGVGLTLLLASTSVLAKDIQLLNVSYDPTRELYDEYNKAFSAHWKQQTGDNVVIRQSHGGSGKQATSVINGIEADVVTLALAYDVDAIAERGRIDKNWIKRLPDNSAPYTSTIVFLVRKGNPKQIHDWNDLIKPGVSVITPNPKSSGGARWNYLASWGYALHHNNNDQAKAQDFVKALYKNVEVLDSGARGSTNTFVERGIGDVLIAWENEALLATNELGKDKFEIVTPSESILAEPTVSVVDKVVDKKGTQKVAEEYLKYLYSPEGQEIAAKNYYRPRNAEVAKKYENAFPKLKLFTIDEEFGGWTKAQKEHFSNGGTFDQISQR
;
A
#
# COMPACT_ATOMS: atom_id res chain seq x y z
N MET A 1 24.97 57.92 57.42
CA MET A 1 25.22 56.51 57.17
C MET A 1 24.23 56.05 56.12
N ASN A 2 24.61 56.11 54.83
CA ASN A 2 23.74 55.77 53.68
C ASN A 2 24.05 54.32 53.27
N LYS A 3 23.02 53.47 53.29
CA LYS A 3 23.09 52.14 52.75
C LYS A 3 22.46 52.14 51.34
N TRP A 4 23.29 51.95 50.38
CA TRP A 4 22.87 51.72 48.98
C TRP A 4 22.57 50.23 48.81
N GLY A 5 21.30 49.95 48.52
CA GLY A 5 20.90 48.63 48.09
C GLY A 5 21.01 48.49 46.55
N VAL A 6 21.91 47.64 46.11
CA VAL A 6 22.01 47.29 44.66
C VAL A 6 20.98 46.22 44.37
N GLY A 7 19.94 46.60 43.65
CA GLY A 7 18.95 45.66 43.13
C GLY A 7 19.51 44.97 41.89
N LEU A 8 19.74 43.65 41.99
CA LEU A 8 20.13 42.79 40.87
C LEU A 8 18.87 42.43 40.08
N THR A 9 18.65 43.07 38.95
CA THR A 9 17.55 42.74 38.06
C THR A 9 18.02 41.53 37.22
N LEU A 10 17.50 40.33 37.49
CA LEU A 10 17.66 39.17 36.60
C LEU A 10 16.81 39.40 35.35
N LEU A 11 17.46 39.70 34.23
CA LEU A 11 16.85 39.60 32.92
C LEU A 11 16.70 38.10 32.56
N LEU A 12 15.51 37.59 32.70
CA LEU A 12 15.11 36.32 32.10
C LEU A 12 15.03 36.54 30.55
N ALA A 13 16.11 36.18 29.88
CA ALA A 13 16.08 36.09 28.42
C ALA A 13 15.17 34.90 28.03
N SER A 14 13.92 35.20 27.73
CA SER A 14 13.03 34.21 27.08
C SER A 14 13.54 34.01 25.67
N THR A 15 14.29 32.94 25.46
CA THR A 15 14.59 32.46 24.12
C THR A 15 13.29 31.94 23.51
N SER A 16 12.63 32.76 22.71
CA SER A 16 11.53 32.31 21.86
C SER A 16 12.11 31.35 20.83
N VAL A 17 11.86 30.05 21.00
CA VAL A 17 12.16 29.07 19.98
C VAL A 17 11.21 29.35 18.82
N LEU A 18 11.75 29.83 17.68
CA LEU A 18 10.97 30.04 16.48
C LEU A 18 10.46 28.70 15.94
N ALA A 19 9.16 28.62 15.65
CA ALA A 19 8.56 27.47 14.97
C ALA A 19 9.23 27.24 13.62
N LYS A 20 9.57 25.99 13.30
CA LYS A 20 10.15 25.60 12.02
C LYS A 20 9.03 25.28 11.03
N ASP A 21 9.29 25.55 9.77
CA ASP A 21 8.51 25.06 8.64
C ASP A 21 9.26 23.92 7.99
N ILE A 22 8.65 22.74 8.04
CA ILE A 22 9.25 21.50 7.57
C ILE A 22 8.44 20.98 6.39
N GLN A 23 9.11 20.48 5.35
CA GLN A 23 8.47 19.81 4.24
C GLN A 23 8.95 18.35 4.18
N LEU A 24 8.01 17.43 4.08
CA LEU A 24 8.26 16.02 3.80
C LEU A 24 7.66 15.66 2.45
N LEU A 25 8.31 14.73 1.76
CA LEU A 25 7.75 14.07 0.59
C LEU A 25 7.50 12.60 0.92
N ASN A 26 6.25 12.15 0.81
CA ASN A 26 5.85 10.76 0.87
C ASN A 26 5.61 10.24 -0.55
N VAL A 27 6.40 9.28 -0.97
CA VAL A 27 6.22 8.58 -2.24
C VAL A 27 5.51 7.27 -1.96
N SER A 28 4.25 7.18 -2.40
CA SER A 28 3.33 6.11 -2.07
C SER A 28 2.87 5.32 -3.30
N TYR A 29 2.36 4.12 -3.06
CA TYR A 29 1.71 3.38 -4.13
C TYR A 29 0.29 3.88 -4.38
N ASP A 30 -0.33 3.44 -5.47
CA ASP A 30 -1.42 4.11 -6.14
C ASP A 30 -2.72 4.29 -5.33
N PRO A 31 -3.22 3.31 -4.54
CA PRO A 31 -4.55 3.40 -3.92
C PRO A 31 -4.61 4.13 -2.57
N THR A 32 -3.52 4.67 -2.05
CA THR A 32 -3.46 5.32 -0.73
C THR A 32 -3.81 6.80 -0.73
N ARG A 33 -4.44 7.29 -1.79
CA ARG A 33 -4.68 8.74 -2.01
C ARG A 33 -5.53 9.36 -0.90
N GLU A 34 -6.69 8.80 -0.62
CA GLU A 34 -7.62 9.28 0.38
C GLU A 34 -7.08 9.07 1.80
N LEU A 35 -6.43 7.93 2.04
CA LEU A 35 -5.79 7.63 3.32
C LEU A 35 -4.78 8.71 3.69
N TYR A 36 -3.83 9.01 2.82
CA TYR A 36 -2.79 9.98 3.13
C TYR A 36 -3.28 11.43 3.06
N ASP A 37 -4.32 11.73 2.31
CA ASP A 37 -4.96 13.06 2.38
C ASP A 37 -5.48 13.34 3.80
N GLU A 38 -6.19 12.39 4.40
CA GLU A 38 -6.69 12.48 5.77
C GLU A 38 -5.57 12.38 6.81
N TYR A 39 -4.69 11.38 6.66
CA TYR A 39 -3.60 11.13 7.60
C TYR A 39 -2.60 12.29 7.68
N ASN A 40 -2.25 12.89 6.56
CA ASN A 40 -1.29 13.99 6.52
C ASN A 40 -1.80 15.22 7.30
N LYS A 41 -3.10 15.49 7.25
CA LYS A 41 -3.72 16.55 8.05
C LYS A 41 -3.65 16.23 9.54
N ALA A 42 -3.97 15.00 9.92
CA ALA A 42 -3.92 14.55 11.31
C ALA A 42 -2.49 14.57 11.85
N PHE A 43 -1.52 14.11 11.08
CA PHE A 43 -0.12 14.13 11.47
C PHE A 43 0.42 15.56 11.63
N SER A 44 0.09 16.46 10.72
CA SER A 44 0.51 17.87 10.82
C SER A 44 -0.01 18.52 12.09
N ALA A 45 -1.25 18.25 12.48
CA ALA A 45 -1.82 18.72 13.74
C ALA A 45 -1.13 18.11 14.95
N HIS A 46 -0.86 16.81 14.91
CA HIS A 46 -0.14 16.09 15.97
C HIS A 46 1.28 16.64 16.17
N TRP A 47 2.02 16.83 15.10
CA TRP A 47 3.40 17.34 15.16
C TRP A 47 3.45 18.76 15.69
N LYS A 48 2.52 19.63 15.26
CA LYS A 48 2.40 20.99 15.79
C LYS A 48 2.09 21.01 17.28
N GLN A 49 1.21 20.15 17.75
CA GLN A 49 0.88 20.03 19.17
C GLN A 49 2.09 19.56 19.98
N GLN A 50 2.86 18.62 19.46
CA GLN A 50 4.02 18.05 20.16
C GLN A 50 5.24 18.96 20.16
N THR A 51 5.48 19.72 19.11
CA THR A 51 6.74 20.44 18.87
C THR A 51 6.58 21.93 18.66
N GLY A 52 5.38 22.39 18.30
CA GLY A 52 5.14 23.77 17.84
C GLY A 52 5.54 24.03 16.39
N ASP A 53 6.18 23.05 15.73
CA ASP A 53 6.62 23.18 14.34
C ASP A 53 5.51 22.89 13.35
N ASN A 54 5.56 23.56 12.20
CA ASN A 54 4.67 23.30 11.07
C ASN A 54 5.30 22.26 10.14
N VAL A 55 4.55 21.24 9.76
CA VAL A 55 4.97 20.27 8.74
C VAL A 55 3.94 20.20 7.63
N VAL A 56 4.42 20.26 6.39
CA VAL A 56 3.63 20.03 5.19
C VAL A 56 4.13 18.76 4.53
N ILE A 57 3.22 17.82 4.31
CA ILE A 57 3.56 16.56 3.65
C ILE A 57 3.10 16.66 2.18
N ARG A 58 4.06 16.62 1.27
CA ARG A 58 3.81 16.49 -0.15
C ARG A 58 3.63 15.02 -0.48
N GLN A 59 2.72 14.73 -1.40
CA GLN A 59 2.28 13.39 -1.70
C GLN A 59 2.48 13.07 -3.18
N SER A 60 3.09 11.92 -3.47
CA SER A 60 3.17 11.34 -4.80
C SER A 60 2.53 9.95 -4.78
N HIS A 61 1.72 9.65 -5.78
CA HIS A 61 1.06 8.35 -5.94
C HIS A 61 1.31 7.76 -7.32
N GLY A 62 1.46 6.46 -7.38
CA GLY A 62 1.66 5.73 -8.62
C GLY A 62 1.91 4.26 -8.36
N GLY A 63 2.11 3.47 -9.39
CA GLY A 63 2.46 2.06 -9.25
C GLY A 63 3.70 1.88 -8.37
N SER A 64 3.66 0.95 -7.43
CA SER A 64 4.70 0.78 -6.40
C SER A 64 6.09 0.55 -6.99
N GLY A 65 6.21 -0.32 -8.00
CA GLY A 65 7.49 -0.56 -8.67
C GLY A 65 8.00 0.67 -9.41
N LYS A 66 7.12 1.42 -10.05
CA LYS A 66 7.44 2.69 -10.71
C LYS A 66 7.90 3.73 -9.68
N GLN A 67 7.25 3.82 -8.53
CA GLN A 67 7.63 4.72 -7.45
C GLN A 67 8.99 4.36 -6.86
N ALA A 68 9.26 3.08 -6.63
CA ALA A 68 10.58 2.62 -6.19
C ALA A 68 11.67 3.02 -7.18
N THR A 69 11.44 2.84 -8.47
CA THR A 69 12.37 3.24 -9.53
C THR A 69 12.61 4.76 -9.52
N SER A 70 11.58 5.56 -9.31
CA SER A 70 11.69 7.02 -9.22
C SER A 70 12.60 7.45 -8.05
N VAL A 71 12.48 6.81 -6.91
CA VAL A 71 13.35 7.08 -5.74
C VAL A 71 14.79 6.63 -6.03
N ILE A 72 14.97 5.46 -6.63
CA ILE A 72 16.30 4.98 -7.07
C ILE A 72 16.95 5.97 -8.03
N ASN A 73 16.19 6.57 -8.92
CA ASN A 73 16.66 7.53 -9.91
C ASN A 73 16.80 8.96 -9.40
N GLY A 74 16.58 9.20 -8.10
CA GLY A 74 16.93 10.45 -7.45
C GLY A 74 15.79 11.31 -6.94
N ILE A 75 14.54 10.87 -6.98
CA ILE A 75 13.46 11.58 -6.28
C ILE A 75 13.77 11.60 -4.79
N GLU A 76 13.83 12.78 -4.22
CA GLU A 76 14.18 12.99 -2.81
C GLU A 76 12.95 12.79 -1.90
N ALA A 77 12.50 11.55 -1.79
CA ALA A 77 11.45 11.16 -0.86
C ALA A 77 12.01 11.07 0.56
N ASP A 78 11.34 11.69 1.53
CA ASP A 78 11.66 11.50 2.95
C ASP A 78 11.20 10.13 3.44
N VAL A 79 10.04 9.70 2.99
CA VAL A 79 9.47 8.38 3.27
C VAL A 79 8.92 7.74 2.01
N VAL A 80 8.93 6.41 2.01
CA VAL A 80 8.21 5.60 1.03
C VAL A 80 7.15 4.77 1.74
N THR A 81 5.98 4.67 1.12
CA THR A 81 4.85 3.87 1.61
C THR A 81 4.36 3.03 0.43
N LEU A 82 4.99 1.89 0.26
CA LEU A 82 4.87 1.08 -0.96
C LEU A 82 4.01 -0.17 -0.75
N ALA A 83 3.65 -0.83 -1.85
CA ALA A 83 2.72 -1.95 -1.81
C ALA A 83 3.32 -3.23 -1.23
N LEU A 84 4.65 -3.38 -1.23
CA LEU A 84 5.31 -4.63 -0.84
C LEU A 84 6.77 -4.43 -0.48
N ALA A 85 7.30 -5.33 0.34
CA ALA A 85 8.64 -5.25 0.89
C ALA A 85 9.74 -5.25 -0.19
N TYR A 86 9.57 -6.00 -1.27
CA TYR A 86 10.59 -6.04 -2.32
C TYR A 86 10.88 -4.66 -2.92
N ASP A 87 9.88 -3.82 -3.08
CA ASP A 87 10.08 -2.48 -3.65
C ASP A 87 10.88 -1.57 -2.72
N VAL A 88 10.72 -1.72 -1.42
CA VAL A 88 11.57 -1.03 -0.44
C VAL A 88 12.99 -1.63 -0.44
N ASP A 89 13.11 -2.94 -0.50
CA ASP A 89 14.40 -3.64 -0.62
C ASP A 89 15.18 -3.18 -1.86
N ALA A 90 14.51 -2.97 -2.98
CA ALA A 90 15.15 -2.48 -4.21
C ALA A 90 15.81 -1.11 -4.01
N ILE A 91 15.20 -0.23 -3.22
CA ILE A 91 15.78 1.06 -2.83
C ILE A 91 16.95 0.85 -1.87
N ALA A 92 16.81 -0.05 -0.90
CA ALA A 92 17.86 -0.40 0.05
C ALA A 92 19.11 -0.98 -0.64
N GLU A 93 18.93 -1.83 -1.65
CA GLU A 93 20.02 -2.38 -2.45
C GLU A 93 20.86 -1.30 -3.16
N ARG A 94 20.27 -0.15 -3.41
CA ARG A 94 20.97 1.02 -3.98
C ARG A 94 21.56 1.94 -2.91
N GLY A 95 21.55 1.51 -1.65
CA GLY A 95 22.18 2.20 -0.53
C GLY A 95 21.45 3.45 -0.02
N ARG A 96 20.18 3.67 -0.42
CA ARG A 96 19.40 4.84 0.00
C ARG A 96 18.59 4.61 1.27
N ILE A 97 18.32 3.36 1.58
CA ILE A 97 17.63 2.90 2.77
C ILE A 97 18.50 1.85 3.44
N ASP A 98 18.55 1.84 4.76
CA ASP A 98 19.26 0.82 5.52
C ASP A 98 18.65 -0.56 5.26
N LYS A 99 19.48 -1.58 5.08
CA LYS A 99 19.03 -2.95 4.79
C LYS A 99 18.18 -3.58 5.90
N ASN A 100 18.28 -3.07 7.12
CA ASN A 100 17.49 -3.53 8.27
C ASN A 100 16.15 -2.77 8.44
N TRP A 101 15.74 -2.00 7.44
CA TRP A 101 14.54 -1.15 7.48
C TRP A 101 13.29 -1.87 7.95
N ILE A 102 13.09 -3.12 7.54
CA ILE A 102 11.86 -3.88 7.83
C ILE A 102 11.66 -4.14 9.33
N LYS A 103 12.75 -4.16 10.10
CA LYS A 103 12.73 -4.40 11.55
C LYS A 103 12.55 -3.12 12.38
N ARG A 104 12.54 -1.96 11.77
CA ARG A 104 12.47 -0.67 12.49
C ARG A 104 11.11 -0.38 13.09
N LEU A 105 10.04 -0.87 12.48
CA LEU A 105 8.67 -0.63 12.91
C LEU A 105 7.95 -1.97 13.15
N PRO A 106 6.88 -1.97 13.98
CA PRO A 106 6.12 -3.18 14.26
C PRO A 106 5.56 -3.86 13.02
N ASP A 107 5.28 -5.16 13.13
CA ASP A 107 4.65 -5.97 12.08
C ASP A 107 5.42 -5.93 10.75
N ASN A 108 6.74 -6.03 10.83
CA ASN A 108 7.63 -5.95 9.67
C ASN A 108 7.42 -4.67 8.84
N SER A 109 7.23 -3.56 9.54
CA SER A 109 7.01 -2.23 8.94
C SER A 109 5.78 -2.14 8.03
N ALA A 110 4.76 -2.96 8.30
CA ALA A 110 3.47 -2.94 7.62
C ALA A 110 2.37 -2.46 8.57
N PRO A 111 2.03 -1.15 8.57
CA PRO A 111 1.12 -0.58 9.58
C PRO A 111 -0.35 -0.94 9.37
N TYR A 112 -0.71 -1.43 8.22
CA TYR A 112 -2.05 -1.88 7.85
C TYR A 112 -1.93 -3.00 6.82
N THR A 113 -3.03 -3.73 6.61
CA THR A 113 -3.10 -4.80 5.62
C THR A 113 -4.30 -4.63 4.71
N SER A 114 -4.32 -5.41 3.66
CA SER A 114 -5.47 -5.58 2.78
C SER A 114 -5.48 -7.02 2.26
N THR A 115 -6.36 -7.30 1.33
CA THR A 115 -6.40 -8.56 0.60
C THR A 115 -6.97 -8.32 -0.78
N ILE A 116 -7.02 -9.36 -1.60
CA ILE A 116 -7.50 -9.27 -2.97
C ILE A 116 -8.90 -9.87 -3.05
N VAL A 117 -9.82 -9.12 -3.61
CA VAL A 117 -11.20 -9.48 -3.84
C VAL A 117 -11.59 -9.17 -5.29
N PHE A 118 -12.85 -9.41 -5.66
CA PHE A 118 -13.37 -9.06 -6.98
C PHE A 118 -14.42 -7.97 -6.87
N LEU A 119 -14.36 -7.00 -7.76
CA LEU A 119 -15.42 -6.02 -7.96
C LEU A 119 -16.13 -6.37 -9.27
N VAL A 120 -17.45 -6.54 -9.20
CA VAL A 120 -18.29 -6.89 -10.35
C VAL A 120 -19.39 -5.85 -10.55
N ARG A 121 -20.00 -5.85 -11.73
CA ARG A 121 -21.16 -5.02 -12.03
C ARG A 121 -22.33 -5.46 -11.16
N LYS A 122 -23.23 -4.53 -10.83
CA LYS A 122 -24.43 -4.83 -10.05
C LYS A 122 -25.21 -6.01 -10.61
N GLY A 123 -25.68 -6.91 -9.75
CA GLY A 123 -26.37 -8.12 -10.12
C GLY A 123 -25.45 -9.25 -10.59
N ASN A 124 -24.15 -9.01 -10.63
CA ASN A 124 -23.14 -10.01 -11.03
C ASN A 124 -23.53 -10.78 -12.32
N PRO A 125 -23.67 -10.08 -13.46
CA PRO A 125 -24.23 -10.68 -14.67
C PRO A 125 -23.40 -11.83 -15.23
N LYS A 126 -22.09 -11.88 -14.95
CA LYS A 126 -21.21 -12.98 -15.38
C LYS A 126 -21.08 -14.10 -14.35
N GLN A 127 -21.81 -14.03 -13.24
CA GLN A 127 -21.82 -15.04 -12.18
C GLN A 127 -20.42 -15.41 -11.68
N ILE A 128 -19.66 -14.38 -11.32
CA ILE A 128 -18.32 -14.53 -10.75
C ILE A 128 -18.45 -14.82 -9.25
N HIS A 129 -17.96 -15.98 -8.81
CA HIS A 129 -18.02 -16.40 -7.40
C HIS A 129 -16.65 -16.71 -6.81
N ASP A 130 -15.70 -17.14 -7.65
CA ASP A 130 -14.36 -17.48 -7.22
C ASP A 130 -13.35 -17.30 -8.36
N TRP A 131 -12.08 -17.53 -8.10
CA TRP A 131 -10.99 -17.39 -9.05
C TRP A 131 -11.19 -18.18 -10.35
N ASN A 132 -11.76 -19.39 -10.24
CA ASN A 132 -12.00 -20.24 -11.41
C ASN A 132 -13.02 -19.64 -12.41
N ASP A 133 -13.84 -18.72 -11.99
CA ASP A 133 -14.77 -18.02 -12.87
C ASP A 133 -14.07 -16.98 -13.76
N LEU A 134 -12.88 -16.54 -13.37
CA LEU A 134 -12.10 -15.55 -14.12
C LEU A 134 -11.46 -16.10 -15.40
N ILE A 135 -11.34 -17.42 -15.52
CA ILE A 135 -10.76 -18.06 -16.71
C ILE A 135 -11.81 -18.51 -17.71
N LYS A 136 -13.09 -18.31 -17.44
CA LYS A 136 -14.18 -18.68 -18.34
C LYS A 136 -14.15 -17.83 -19.61
N PRO A 137 -14.47 -18.41 -20.79
CA PRO A 137 -14.60 -17.65 -22.02
C PRO A 137 -15.64 -16.54 -21.87
N GLY A 138 -15.34 -15.37 -22.44
CA GLY A 138 -16.24 -14.23 -22.43
C GLY A 138 -16.24 -13.40 -21.15
N VAL A 139 -15.38 -13.71 -20.18
CA VAL A 139 -15.14 -12.88 -18.99
C VAL A 139 -13.99 -11.94 -19.25
N SER A 140 -14.25 -10.63 -19.20
CA SER A 140 -13.24 -9.59 -19.34
C SER A 140 -12.74 -9.14 -17.97
N VAL A 141 -11.45 -9.33 -17.72
CA VAL A 141 -10.78 -9.07 -16.43
C VAL A 141 -9.93 -7.82 -16.53
N ILE A 142 -10.03 -6.97 -15.52
CA ILE A 142 -9.17 -5.79 -15.34
C ILE A 142 -8.26 -6.01 -14.15
N THR A 143 -6.96 -5.82 -14.36
CA THR A 143 -5.92 -5.86 -13.33
C THR A 143 -4.72 -5.03 -13.81
N PRO A 144 -3.96 -4.38 -12.91
CA PRO A 144 -2.81 -3.61 -13.36
C PRO A 144 -1.62 -4.48 -13.76
N ASN A 145 -0.60 -3.84 -14.32
CA ASN A 145 0.61 -4.52 -14.80
C ASN A 145 1.59 -4.80 -13.66
N PRO A 146 1.96 -6.05 -13.39
CA PRO A 146 2.92 -6.40 -12.35
C PRO A 146 4.32 -5.79 -12.54
N LYS A 147 4.67 -5.38 -13.75
CA LYS A 147 5.98 -4.74 -14.03
C LYS A 147 6.09 -3.33 -13.47
N SER A 148 4.96 -2.64 -13.23
CA SER A 148 4.92 -1.27 -12.69
C SER A 148 4.15 -1.17 -11.38
N SER A 149 3.19 -2.06 -11.14
CA SER A 149 2.27 -2.04 -10.01
C SER A 149 2.58 -3.14 -9.00
N GLY A 150 2.86 -2.75 -7.76
CA GLY A 150 2.97 -3.72 -6.67
C GLY A 150 1.63 -4.36 -6.30
N GLY A 151 0.54 -3.59 -6.42
CA GLY A 151 -0.81 -4.13 -6.26
C GLY A 151 -1.09 -5.28 -7.24
N ALA A 152 -0.63 -5.16 -8.47
CA ALA A 152 -0.75 -6.19 -9.49
C ALA A 152 0.02 -7.47 -9.15
N ARG A 153 1.17 -7.34 -8.51
CA ARG A 153 1.95 -8.52 -8.08
C ARG A 153 1.21 -9.32 -7.01
N TRP A 154 0.57 -8.65 -6.06
CA TRP A 154 -0.31 -9.31 -5.10
C TRP A 154 -1.52 -9.98 -5.77
N ASN A 155 -2.16 -9.32 -6.75
CA ASN A 155 -3.26 -9.89 -7.52
C ASN A 155 -2.86 -11.19 -8.24
N TYR A 156 -1.72 -11.15 -8.91
CA TYR A 156 -1.15 -12.31 -9.61
C TYR A 156 -0.87 -13.47 -8.64
N LEU A 157 -0.19 -13.18 -7.52
CA LEU A 157 0.17 -14.21 -6.54
C LEU A 157 -1.05 -14.77 -5.81
N ALA A 158 -2.10 -13.97 -5.61
CA ALA A 158 -3.36 -14.47 -5.07
C ALA A 158 -3.98 -15.54 -5.99
N SER A 159 -4.00 -15.28 -7.29
CA SER A 159 -4.49 -16.24 -8.28
C SER A 159 -3.62 -17.51 -8.35
N TRP A 160 -2.32 -17.35 -8.26
CA TRP A 160 -1.38 -18.45 -8.27
C TRP A 160 -1.53 -19.37 -7.05
N GLY A 161 -1.64 -18.77 -5.86
CA GLY A 161 -1.85 -19.52 -4.61
C GLY A 161 -3.15 -20.31 -4.60
N TYR A 162 -4.22 -19.72 -5.10
CA TYR A 162 -5.48 -20.43 -5.32
C TYR A 162 -5.29 -21.65 -6.22
N ALA A 163 -4.63 -21.46 -7.35
CA ALA A 163 -4.39 -22.55 -8.30
C ALA A 163 -3.52 -23.67 -7.71
N LEU A 164 -2.51 -23.33 -6.92
CA LEU A 164 -1.69 -24.33 -6.19
C LEU A 164 -2.56 -25.18 -5.26
N HIS A 165 -3.42 -24.55 -4.46
CA HIS A 165 -4.27 -25.23 -3.49
C HIS A 165 -5.31 -26.14 -4.14
N HIS A 166 -5.76 -25.81 -5.36
CA HIS A 166 -6.74 -26.59 -6.11
C HIS A 166 -6.10 -27.62 -7.07
N ASN A 167 -4.78 -27.73 -7.11
CA ASN A 167 -4.04 -28.64 -7.99
C ASN A 167 -2.90 -29.35 -7.27
N ASN A 168 -3.07 -29.69 -5.99
CA ASN A 168 -2.09 -30.43 -5.21
C ASN A 168 -0.66 -29.84 -5.25
N ASN A 169 -0.56 -28.51 -5.21
CA ASN A 169 0.70 -27.76 -5.28
C ASN A 169 1.50 -27.98 -6.59
N ASP A 170 0.83 -28.32 -7.67
CA ASP A 170 1.45 -28.49 -8.98
C ASP A 170 1.70 -27.09 -9.63
N GLN A 171 2.98 -26.72 -9.72
CA GLN A 171 3.39 -25.41 -10.26
C GLN A 171 3.04 -25.25 -11.75
N ALA A 172 3.12 -26.32 -12.53
CA ALA A 172 2.78 -26.27 -13.95
C ALA A 172 1.29 -26.00 -14.18
N LYS A 173 0.43 -26.61 -13.37
CA LYS A 173 -1.01 -26.36 -13.41
C LYS A 173 -1.37 -24.96 -12.92
N ALA A 174 -0.67 -24.45 -11.91
CA ALA A 174 -0.82 -23.06 -11.46
C ALA A 174 -0.45 -22.08 -12.57
N GLN A 175 0.64 -22.34 -13.28
CA GLN A 175 1.06 -21.52 -14.43
C GLN A 175 0.01 -21.52 -15.53
N ASP A 176 -0.54 -22.68 -15.87
CA ASP A 176 -1.60 -22.80 -16.88
C ASP A 176 -2.86 -22.02 -16.47
N PHE A 177 -3.24 -22.11 -15.20
CA PHE A 177 -4.37 -21.34 -14.66
C PHE A 177 -4.16 -19.83 -14.78
N VAL A 178 -3.03 -19.34 -14.31
CA VAL A 178 -2.72 -17.90 -14.33
C VAL A 178 -2.58 -17.40 -15.78
N LYS A 179 -2.00 -18.21 -16.66
CA LYS A 179 -1.96 -17.92 -18.11
C LYS A 179 -3.37 -17.76 -18.68
N ALA A 180 -4.28 -18.68 -18.34
CA ALA A 180 -5.67 -18.61 -18.80
C ALA A 180 -6.38 -17.36 -18.24
N LEU A 181 -6.12 -16.98 -16.99
CA LEU A 181 -6.65 -15.76 -16.40
C LEU A 181 -6.17 -14.52 -17.15
N TYR A 182 -4.86 -14.39 -17.37
CA TYR A 182 -4.29 -13.22 -18.07
C TYR A 182 -4.67 -13.16 -19.55
N LYS A 183 -5.08 -14.26 -20.13
CA LYS A 183 -5.67 -14.29 -21.48
C LYS A 183 -6.98 -13.49 -21.56
N ASN A 184 -7.72 -13.43 -20.44
CA ASN A 184 -8.96 -12.68 -20.30
C ASN A 184 -8.73 -11.24 -19.87
N VAL A 185 -7.49 -10.84 -19.59
CA VAL A 185 -7.15 -9.48 -19.18
C VAL A 185 -7.12 -8.58 -20.42
N GLU A 186 -8.01 -7.60 -20.41
CA GLU A 186 -8.19 -6.67 -21.53
C GLU A 186 -7.25 -5.46 -21.44
N VAL A 187 -7.05 -4.94 -20.24
CA VAL A 187 -6.23 -3.74 -19.99
C VAL A 187 -5.30 -3.98 -18.80
N LEU A 188 -4.02 -3.66 -18.99
CA LEU A 188 -2.99 -3.65 -17.95
C LEU A 188 -2.60 -2.21 -17.64
N ASP A 189 -3.28 -1.59 -16.68
CA ASP A 189 -2.97 -0.24 -16.22
C ASP A 189 -1.65 -0.20 -15.45
N SER A 190 -1.06 0.99 -15.32
CA SER A 190 0.22 1.15 -14.63
C SER A 190 0.17 0.97 -13.12
N GLY A 191 -1.01 1.16 -12.50
CA GLY A 191 -1.22 1.03 -11.06
C GLY A 191 -2.66 0.64 -10.70
N ALA A 192 -2.87 0.30 -9.45
CA ALA A 192 -4.15 -0.22 -8.97
C ALA A 192 -5.31 0.79 -9.12
N ARG A 193 -5.10 2.08 -8.80
CA ARG A 193 -6.13 3.10 -8.98
C ARG A 193 -6.46 3.29 -10.46
N GLY A 194 -5.48 3.19 -11.35
CA GLY A 194 -5.71 3.22 -12.79
C GLY A 194 -6.68 2.12 -13.24
N SER A 195 -6.51 0.91 -12.73
CA SER A 195 -7.43 -0.21 -13.02
C SER A 195 -8.82 0.00 -12.41
N THR A 196 -8.91 0.54 -11.20
CA THR A 196 -10.19 0.92 -10.60
C THR A 196 -10.91 1.94 -11.49
N ASN A 197 -10.22 2.97 -11.97
CA ASN A 197 -10.80 3.98 -12.84
C ASN A 197 -11.23 3.40 -14.20
N THR A 198 -10.44 2.52 -14.78
CA THR A 198 -10.79 1.81 -16.02
C THR A 198 -12.09 1.03 -15.86
N PHE A 199 -12.23 0.32 -14.76
CA PHE A 199 -13.44 -0.46 -14.47
C PHE A 199 -14.65 0.42 -14.09
N VAL A 200 -14.46 1.35 -13.14
CA VAL A 200 -15.54 2.14 -12.55
C VAL A 200 -15.96 3.29 -13.45
N GLU A 201 -15.03 4.12 -13.91
CA GLU A 201 -15.33 5.35 -14.64
C GLU A 201 -15.47 5.11 -16.14
N ARG A 202 -14.58 4.30 -16.72
CA ARG A 202 -14.59 4.02 -18.14
C ARG A 202 -15.53 2.88 -18.53
N GLY A 203 -16.04 2.12 -17.55
CA GLY A 203 -17.00 1.05 -17.79
C GLY A 203 -16.45 -0.15 -18.57
N ILE A 204 -15.14 -0.39 -18.50
CA ILE A 204 -14.45 -1.46 -19.20
C ILE A 204 -14.31 -2.68 -18.29
N GLY A 205 -14.56 -3.88 -18.81
CA GLY A 205 -14.42 -5.16 -18.13
C GLY A 205 -15.64 -5.62 -17.37
N ASP A 206 -15.67 -6.90 -17.07
CA ASP A 206 -16.72 -7.57 -16.31
C ASP A 206 -16.37 -7.69 -14.82
N VAL A 207 -15.09 -7.84 -14.54
CA VAL A 207 -14.57 -8.01 -13.19
C VAL A 207 -13.23 -7.30 -13.04
N LEU A 208 -13.09 -6.60 -11.92
CA LEU A 208 -11.84 -6.01 -11.48
C LEU A 208 -11.26 -6.91 -10.37
N ILE A 209 -10.03 -7.39 -10.58
CA ILE A 209 -9.26 -7.97 -9.49
C ILE A 209 -8.75 -6.78 -8.67
N ALA A 210 -9.31 -6.59 -7.49
CA ALA A 210 -9.13 -5.39 -6.69
C ALA A 210 -8.55 -5.70 -5.31
N TRP A 211 -7.77 -4.78 -4.81
CA TRP A 211 -7.54 -4.73 -3.37
C TRP A 211 -8.86 -4.41 -2.67
N GLU A 212 -9.07 -5.01 -1.50
CA GLU A 212 -10.30 -4.84 -0.72
C GLU A 212 -10.63 -3.38 -0.45
N ASN A 213 -9.61 -2.57 -0.12
CA ASN A 213 -9.80 -1.14 0.09
C ASN A 213 -10.31 -0.41 -1.15
N GLU A 214 -9.85 -0.77 -2.36
CA GLU A 214 -10.34 -0.20 -3.61
C GLU A 214 -11.77 -0.64 -3.92
N ALA A 215 -12.09 -1.90 -3.67
CA ALA A 215 -13.44 -2.42 -3.87
C ALA A 215 -14.44 -1.74 -2.91
N LEU A 216 -14.07 -1.57 -1.64
CA LEU A 216 -14.88 -0.86 -0.66
C LEU A 216 -15.04 0.63 -0.99
N LEU A 217 -13.97 1.28 -1.46
CA LEU A 217 -14.02 2.66 -1.94
C LEU A 217 -15.03 2.78 -3.11
N ALA A 218 -14.97 1.87 -4.06
CA ALA A 218 -15.85 1.87 -5.21
C ALA A 218 -17.33 1.71 -4.83
N THR A 219 -17.63 0.76 -3.94
CA THR A 219 -19.02 0.49 -3.52
C THR A 219 -19.58 1.55 -2.58
N ASN A 220 -18.76 2.19 -1.76
CA ASN A 220 -19.20 3.17 -0.79
C ASN A 220 -19.18 4.62 -1.31
N GLU A 221 -18.26 4.94 -2.21
CA GLU A 221 -17.97 6.33 -2.57
C GLU A 221 -17.98 6.61 -4.09
N LEU A 222 -17.39 5.73 -4.92
CA LEU A 222 -17.20 6.02 -6.34
C LEU A 222 -18.39 5.62 -7.23
N GLY A 223 -19.10 4.59 -6.87
CA GLY A 223 -20.21 4.07 -7.66
C GLY A 223 -21.22 3.33 -6.81
N LYS A 224 -21.79 4.03 -5.84
CA LYS A 224 -22.81 3.47 -4.95
C LYS A 224 -23.96 2.87 -5.78
N ASP A 225 -24.33 1.64 -5.45
CA ASP A 225 -25.37 0.85 -6.12
C ASP A 225 -25.07 0.42 -7.57
N LYS A 226 -23.84 0.58 -8.06
CA LYS A 226 -23.42 0.14 -9.40
C LYS A 226 -22.56 -1.11 -9.39
N PHE A 227 -22.01 -1.47 -8.27
CA PHE A 227 -21.04 -2.56 -8.12
C PHE A 227 -21.35 -3.43 -6.93
N GLU A 228 -20.82 -4.64 -6.97
CA GLU A 228 -20.87 -5.61 -5.87
C GLU A 228 -19.47 -6.17 -5.63
N ILE A 229 -19.16 -6.45 -4.37
CA ILE A 229 -17.92 -7.12 -4.00
C ILE A 229 -18.18 -8.62 -3.91
N VAL A 230 -17.35 -9.39 -4.59
CA VAL A 230 -17.30 -10.84 -4.47
C VAL A 230 -16.05 -11.21 -3.69
N THR A 231 -16.25 -11.83 -2.52
CA THR A 231 -15.15 -12.34 -1.71
C THR A 231 -14.81 -13.76 -2.17
N PRO A 232 -13.57 -14.01 -2.66
CA PRO A 232 -13.20 -15.35 -3.10
C PRO A 232 -13.07 -16.33 -1.93
N SER A 233 -13.00 -17.63 -2.22
CA SER A 233 -12.86 -18.68 -1.21
C SER A 233 -11.58 -18.55 -0.39
N GLU A 234 -10.54 -18.04 -0.99
CA GLU A 234 -9.26 -17.71 -0.35
C GLU A 234 -8.54 -16.61 -1.13
N SER A 235 -7.65 -15.91 -0.45
CA SER A 235 -6.84 -14.87 -1.05
C SER A 235 -5.54 -14.70 -0.29
N ILE A 236 -4.68 -13.78 -0.76
CA ILE A 236 -3.39 -13.50 -0.13
C ILE A 236 -3.51 -12.34 0.86
N LEU A 237 -2.81 -12.45 1.99
CA LEU A 237 -2.63 -11.32 2.91
C LEU A 237 -1.68 -10.31 2.26
N ALA A 238 -2.19 -9.14 1.92
CA ALA A 238 -1.40 -8.05 1.36
C ALA A 238 -0.87 -7.16 2.47
N GLU A 239 0.45 -7.01 2.52
CA GLU A 239 1.16 -6.25 3.56
C GLU A 239 1.97 -5.11 2.93
N PRO A 240 1.37 -3.92 2.78
CA PRO A 240 2.11 -2.74 2.34
C PRO A 240 3.12 -2.31 3.40
N THR A 241 4.31 -1.91 2.97
CA THR A 241 5.42 -1.59 3.86
C THR A 241 5.88 -0.15 3.74
N VAL A 242 6.42 0.37 4.83
CA VAL A 242 6.83 1.77 4.93
C VAL A 242 8.26 1.88 5.46
N SER A 243 8.98 2.89 5.00
CA SER A 243 10.33 3.19 5.50
C SER A 243 10.70 4.65 5.28
N VAL A 244 11.54 5.18 6.16
CA VAL A 244 12.28 6.41 5.86
C VAL A 244 13.29 6.12 4.76
N VAL A 245 13.60 7.14 3.98
CA VAL A 245 14.71 7.08 3.01
C VAL A 245 15.92 7.73 3.68
N ASP A 246 16.78 6.92 4.26
CA ASP A 246 17.88 7.37 5.13
C ASP A 246 18.76 8.44 4.50
N LYS A 247 19.17 8.26 3.27
CA LYS A 247 20.02 9.24 2.58
C LYS A 247 19.37 10.60 2.42
N VAL A 248 18.05 10.64 2.21
CA VAL A 248 17.32 11.89 2.03
C VAL A 248 17.09 12.58 3.37
N VAL A 249 16.62 11.86 4.40
CA VAL A 249 16.35 12.46 5.71
C VAL A 249 17.62 12.91 6.40
N ASP A 250 18.75 12.22 6.20
CA ASP A 250 20.05 12.62 6.72
C ASP A 250 20.53 13.92 6.05
N LYS A 251 20.42 14.01 4.74
CA LYS A 251 20.78 15.21 3.96
C LYS A 251 19.92 16.42 4.30
N LYS A 252 18.61 16.21 4.45
CA LYS A 252 17.62 17.28 4.72
C LYS A 252 17.49 17.65 6.20
N GLY A 253 17.98 16.80 7.11
CA GLY A 253 17.79 16.96 8.54
C GLY A 253 16.35 16.69 9.00
N THR A 254 15.62 15.85 8.27
CA THR A 254 14.21 15.52 8.52
C THR A 254 14.01 14.16 9.17
N GLN A 255 15.06 13.50 9.62
CA GLN A 255 15.02 12.15 10.16
C GLN A 255 13.97 11.99 11.28
N LYS A 256 14.02 12.88 12.28
CA LYS A 256 13.13 12.78 13.44
C LYS A 256 11.66 12.91 13.08
N VAL A 257 11.30 13.88 12.26
CA VAL A 257 9.90 14.08 11.85
C VAL A 257 9.44 12.98 10.90
N ALA A 258 10.30 12.50 10.01
CA ALA A 258 9.98 11.40 9.10
C ALA A 258 9.76 10.07 9.85
N GLU A 259 10.59 9.78 10.85
CA GLU A 259 10.41 8.60 11.70
C GLU A 259 9.09 8.68 12.50
N GLU A 260 8.78 9.83 13.07
CA GLU A 260 7.53 10.03 13.80
C GLU A 260 6.31 9.94 12.88
N TYR A 261 6.42 10.45 11.64
CA TYR A 261 5.37 10.33 10.63
C TYR A 261 4.99 8.87 10.36
N LEU A 262 5.97 7.98 10.24
CA LEU A 262 5.70 6.55 10.04
C LEU A 262 5.24 5.86 11.31
N LYS A 263 5.83 6.21 12.45
CA LYS A 263 5.46 5.63 13.75
C LYS A 263 4.03 5.96 14.15
N TYR A 264 3.57 7.17 13.85
CA TYR A 264 2.22 7.61 14.17
C TYR A 264 1.14 6.86 13.38
N LEU A 265 1.49 6.20 12.27
CA LEU A 265 0.58 5.27 11.57
C LEU A 265 0.10 4.13 12.47
N TYR A 266 0.91 3.75 13.45
CA TYR A 266 0.58 2.68 14.42
C TYR A 266 -0.19 3.17 15.63
N SER A 267 -0.34 4.48 15.81
CA SER A 267 -1.12 5.06 16.91
C SER A 267 -2.61 4.72 16.75
N PRO A 268 -3.40 4.78 17.84
CA PRO A 268 -4.85 4.58 17.72
C PRO A 268 -5.50 5.48 16.67
N GLU A 269 -5.10 6.76 16.58
CA GLU A 269 -5.60 7.70 15.56
C GLU A 269 -5.18 7.29 14.15
N GLY A 270 -3.93 6.94 13.94
CA GLY A 270 -3.43 6.47 12.63
C GLY A 270 -4.13 5.19 12.18
N GLN A 271 -4.36 4.26 13.09
CA GLN A 271 -5.06 3.01 12.82
C GLN A 271 -6.55 3.23 12.52
N GLU A 272 -7.20 4.17 13.21
CA GLU A 272 -8.57 4.58 12.92
C GLU A 272 -8.70 5.17 11.51
N ILE A 273 -7.76 6.02 11.13
CA ILE A 273 -7.72 6.60 9.77
C ILE A 273 -7.52 5.51 8.72
N ALA A 274 -6.64 4.55 8.96
CA ALA A 274 -6.46 3.41 8.06
C ALA A 274 -7.77 2.63 7.87
N ALA A 275 -8.47 2.29 8.96
CA ALA A 275 -9.73 1.56 8.93
C ALA A 275 -10.85 2.35 8.22
N LYS A 276 -10.96 3.65 8.46
CA LYS A 276 -11.93 4.53 7.77
C LYS A 276 -11.70 4.59 6.26
N ASN A 277 -10.45 4.36 5.84
CA ASN A 277 -10.06 4.32 4.43
C ASN A 277 -9.97 2.88 3.91
N TYR A 278 -10.66 1.94 4.58
CA TYR A 278 -10.89 0.58 4.14
C TYR A 278 -9.67 -0.35 4.19
N TYR A 279 -8.60 0.06 4.86
CA TYR A 279 -7.49 -0.82 5.18
C TYR A 279 -7.74 -1.56 6.49
N ARG A 280 -7.27 -2.80 6.59
CA ARG A 280 -7.38 -3.59 7.81
C ARG A 280 -6.34 -3.11 8.82
N PRO A 281 -6.77 -2.59 10.00
CA PRO A 281 -5.83 -2.08 10.99
C PRO A 281 -5.11 -3.22 11.74
N ARG A 282 -3.91 -2.91 12.25
CA ARG A 282 -3.14 -3.82 13.13
C ARG A 282 -3.59 -3.74 14.58
N ASN A 283 -4.07 -2.57 15.01
CA ASN A 283 -4.53 -2.35 16.38
C ASN A 283 -5.78 -3.19 16.65
N ALA A 284 -5.73 -4.03 17.71
CA ALA A 284 -6.80 -4.97 18.01
C ALA A 284 -8.13 -4.29 18.38
N GLU A 285 -8.09 -3.18 19.10
CA GLU A 285 -9.30 -2.44 19.50
C GLU A 285 -9.96 -1.78 18.29
N VAL A 286 -9.16 -1.17 17.42
CA VAL A 286 -9.66 -0.58 16.16
C VAL A 286 -10.18 -1.67 15.23
N ALA A 287 -9.46 -2.80 15.10
CA ALA A 287 -9.90 -3.93 14.29
C ALA A 287 -11.27 -4.46 14.74
N LYS A 288 -11.50 -4.56 16.06
CA LYS A 288 -12.77 -4.98 16.61
C LYS A 288 -13.89 -4.00 16.28
N LYS A 289 -13.61 -2.70 16.37
CA LYS A 289 -14.59 -1.65 16.03
C LYS A 289 -15.06 -1.73 14.57
N TYR A 290 -14.17 -2.12 13.67
CA TYR A 290 -14.43 -2.20 12.23
C TYR A 290 -14.63 -3.63 11.71
N GLU A 291 -14.77 -4.63 12.58
CA GLU A 291 -14.83 -6.04 12.16
C GLU A 291 -15.95 -6.37 11.16
N ASN A 292 -17.07 -5.66 11.21
CA ASN A 292 -18.18 -5.86 10.28
C ASN A 292 -17.94 -5.26 8.90
N ALA A 293 -16.93 -4.38 8.76
CA ALA A 293 -16.56 -3.79 7.48
C ALA A 293 -15.69 -4.73 6.62
N PHE A 294 -15.06 -5.71 7.26
CA PHE A 294 -14.12 -6.62 6.61
C PHE A 294 -14.58 -8.07 6.74
N PRO A 295 -14.92 -8.73 5.62
CA PRO A 295 -15.35 -10.11 5.66
C PRO A 295 -14.22 -11.02 6.12
N LYS A 296 -14.61 -12.10 6.83
CA LYS A 296 -13.65 -13.17 7.15
C LYS A 296 -13.44 -14.02 5.91
N LEU A 297 -12.18 -14.21 5.54
CA LEU A 297 -11.79 -15.12 4.48
C LEU A 297 -10.48 -15.81 4.81
N LYS A 298 -10.25 -16.94 4.17
CA LYS A 298 -8.99 -17.68 4.31
C LYS A 298 -7.87 -16.91 3.60
N LEU A 299 -6.83 -16.55 4.34
CA LEU A 299 -5.66 -15.85 3.83
C LEU A 299 -4.42 -16.72 3.90
N PHE A 300 -3.67 -16.79 2.81
CA PHE A 300 -2.32 -17.32 2.79
C PHE A 300 -1.31 -16.16 2.69
N THR A 301 -0.07 -16.43 3.03
CA THR A 301 0.98 -15.40 3.05
C THR A 301 2.00 -15.61 1.94
N ILE A 302 2.72 -14.54 1.64
CA ILE A 302 3.84 -14.56 0.70
C ILE A 302 4.94 -15.53 1.16
N ASP A 303 5.18 -15.64 2.46
CA ASP A 303 6.20 -16.52 3.01
C ASP A 303 5.79 -17.99 2.93
N GLU A 304 4.56 -18.30 3.33
CA GLU A 304 4.03 -19.68 3.33
C GLU A 304 3.98 -20.30 1.94
N GLU A 305 3.48 -19.56 0.94
CA GLU A 305 3.20 -20.10 -0.39
C GLU A 305 4.32 -19.87 -1.40
N PHE A 306 5.12 -18.81 -1.23
CA PHE A 306 6.07 -18.38 -2.24
C PHE A 306 7.51 -18.28 -1.74
N GLY A 307 7.76 -18.58 -0.46
CA GLY A 307 9.08 -18.49 0.14
C GLY A 307 9.60 -17.04 0.31
N GLY A 308 8.71 -16.06 0.34
CA GLY A 308 9.02 -14.65 0.51
C GLY A 308 9.15 -13.88 -0.81
N TRP A 309 9.27 -12.56 -0.68
CA TRP A 309 9.27 -11.66 -1.83
C TRP A 309 10.49 -11.78 -2.72
N THR A 310 11.66 -12.00 -2.16
CA THR A 310 12.89 -12.11 -2.98
C THR A 310 12.77 -13.26 -3.98
N LYS A 311 12.29 -14.42 -3.52
CA LYS A 311 12.07 -15.59 -4.37
C LYS A 311 10.93 -15.35 -5.36
N ALA A 312 9.78 -14.86 -4.90
CA ALA A 312 8.62 -14.60 -5.75
C ALA A 312 8.93 -13.58 -6.86
N GLN A 313 9.61 -12.50 -6.52
CA GLN A 313 10.02 -11.49 -7.50
C GLN A 313 10.94 -12.06 -8.56
N LYS A 314 11.93 -12.85 -8.15
CA LYS A 314 12.89 -13.45 -9.08
C LYS A 314 12.21 -14.43 -10.05
N GLU A 315 11.35 -15.30 -9.52
CA GLU A 315 10.69 -16.34 -10.32
C GLU A 315 9.60 -15.79 -11.24
N HIS A 316 8.80 -14.87 -10.74
CA HIS A 316 7.58 -14.45 -11.43
C HIS A 316 7.70 -13.11 -12.17
N PHE A 317 8.41 -12.13 -11.61
CA PHE A 317 8.33 -10.74 -12.07
C PHE A 317 9.64 -10.15 -12.61
N SER A 318 10.74 -10.87 -12.51
CA SER A 318 12.00 -10.46 -13.15
C SER A 318 11.88 -10.51 -14.67
N ASN A 319 12.78 -9.82 -15.36
CA ASN A 319 12.82 -9.89 -16.81
C ASN A 319 13.04 -11.33 -17.27
N GLY A 320 12.18 -11.81 -18.14
CA GLY A 320 12.16 -13.20 -18.58
C GLY A 320 11.55 -14.19 -17.58
N GLY A 321 11.02 -13.71 -16.45
CA GLY A 321 10.35 -14.55 -15.47
C GLY A 321 8.98 -15.07 -15.94
N THR A 322 8.28 -15.76 -15.05
CA THR A 322 7.04 -16.47 -15.41
C THR A 322 5.96 -15.52 -15.97
N PHE A 323 5.80 -14.33 -15.39
CA PHE A 323 4.82 -13.36 -15.90
C PHE A 323 5.12 -12.98 -17.36
N ASP A 324 6.38 -12.70 -17.68
CA ASP A 324 6.76 -12.36 -19.06
C ASP A 324 6.45 -13.52 -20.02
N GLN A 325 6.67 -14.76 -19.60
CA GLN A 325 6.37 -15.96 -20.41
C GLN A 325 4.88 -16.15 -20.67
N ILE A 326 4.03 -15.97 -19.64
CA ILE A 326 2.58 -16.17 -19.79
C ILE A 326 1.88 -15.01 -20.49
N SER A 327 2.46 -13.81 -20.48
CA SER A 327 1.89 -12.60 -21.09
C SER A 327 2.32 -12.37 -22.54
N GLN A 328 3.18 -13.19 -23.07
CA GLN A 328 3.54 -13.15 -24.51
C GLN A 328 2.29 -13.49 -25.34
N ARG A 329 1.84 -12.55 -26.16
CA ARG A 329 0.72 -12.68 -27.09
C ARG A 329 1.24 -13.02 -28.48
#